data_1edddc0554ba14ab2add06e670a68a81
#
_entry.id   1edddc0554ba14ab2add06e670a68a81
#
_cell.length_a   1.000
_cell.length_b   1.000
_cell.length_c   1.000
_cell.angle_alpha   90.00
_cell.angle_beta   90.00
_cell.angle_gamma   90.00
#
_symmetry.space_group_name_H-M   'P 1'
#
loop_
_entity.id
_entity.type
_entity.pdbx_description
1 polymer ?
#
loop_
_entity_poly.entity_id
_entity_poly.type
_entity_poly.pdbx_seq_one_letter_code
_entity_poly.pdbx_strand_id
1 'polypeptide(L)'
;VGRPSRLDPDEFSVQMGHSSFQEGYNYYFWEDDEYDQKVMAQREELDQATREQLMKECQQIFHDRGPSTFLMYPHKTIPWNSDRWEGVVELNGMGAANMLTFSQMEPVGDRKELNIAYDQQLQALNPFDQSGEIDMIQHRMIWDRLAWPDESALPQPRLAEEFNWKDETTLEVPIKQGHTFHDGEPVTAEDVKYSYDIHRNYSTYFSGPVEPVNEITVVDDHTVEFSFDYHFAPFPMAAMGRIAIIPKHKWTDIIENRMEVENPMLYQEDTPLGSGPMEFVHWRSSEEVRLERFDDHFDPIAYEARNSRIIPSVQTMLTQLENGTLDMLANYRGDKDVLKDRVEANDSLTMASTTTVGFKQISYNNDRPPFHIDGFRRAMNHRFDKETIVNDIYSGWGSIAPNTLVSSALKNWHNDELERYEFSLQAAANELVKAGFVWEESDGMLYMPADNTEVGN
;
A
#
# COMPACT_ATOMS: atom_id res chain seq x y z
N VAL A 1 -0.02 8.70 -7.21
CA VAL A 1 0.60 7.37 -7.02
C VAL A 1 0.31 6.93 -5.61
N GLY A 2 -0.09 5.70 -5.41
CA GLY A 2 -0.30 5.12 -4.08
C GLY A 2 -1.02 3.81 -4.17
N ARG A 3 -0.51 2.82 -3.46
CA ARG A 3 -1.14 1.51 -3.28
C ARG A 3 -1.22 1.23 -1.78
N PRO A 4 -2.41 1.16 -1.19
CA PRO A 4 -2.59 1.07 0.26
C PRO A 4 -1.88 -0.12 0.93
N SER A 5 -1.57 -1.18 0.16
CA SER A 5 -0.85 -2.35 0.68
C SER A 5 0.67 -2.16 0.86
N ARG A 6 1.22 -1.02 0.44
CA ARG A 6 2.66 -0.72 0.53
C ARG A 6 2.96 0.00 1.84
N LEU A 7 2.93 -0.73 2.92
CA LEU A 7 3.17 -0.20 4.27
C LEU A 7 4.65 -0.20 4.67
N ASP A 8 5.50 -0.96 3.97
CA ASP A 8 6.96 -0.80 4.08
C ASP A 8 7.44 0.27 3.09
N PRO A 9 8.30 1.20 3.48
CA PRO A 9 8.78 2.28 2.60
C PRO A 9 9.74 1.80 1.50
N ASP A 10 10.31 0.61 1.61
CA ASP A 10 11.29 0.04 0.68
C ASP A 10 10.81 0.10 -0.77
N GLU A 11 9.60 -0.39 -1.02
CA GLU A 11 9.10 -0.56 -2.39
C GLU A 11 9.00 0.78 -3.15
N PHE A 12 8.51 1.85 -2.52
CA PHE A 12 8.49 3.17 -3.15
C PHE A 12 9.90 3.76 -3.26
N SER A 13 10.68 3.66 -2.19
CA SER A 13 12.00 4.29 -2.13
C SER A 13 12.99 3.65 -3.10
N VAL A 14 12.96 2.32 -3.23
CA VAL A 14 13.81 1.60 -4.20
C VAL A 14 13.28 1.75 -5.62
N GLN A 15 12.02 1.38 -5.87
CA GLN A 15 11.50 1.36 -7.24
C GLN A 15 11.40 2.74 -7.89
N MET A 16 11.11 3.79 -7.10
CA MET A 16 10.95 5.14 -7.64
C MET A 16 12.20 6.00 -7.48
N GLY A 17 13.09 5.68 -6.55
CA GLY A 17 14.26 6.49 -6.25
C GLY A 17 15.57 5.95 -6.81
N HIS A 18 15.80 4.63 -6.75
CA HIS A 18 17.07 4.02 -7.14
C HIS A 18 17.28 4.05 -8.66
N SER A 19 18.51 4.37 -9.10
CA SER A 19 18.87 4.55 -10.51
C SER A 19 18.66 3.32 -11.39
N SER A 20 18.81 2.10 -10.85
CA SER A 20 18.62 0.86 -11.63
C SER A 20 17.17 0.63 -12.10
N PHE A 21 16.19 1.40 -11.60
CA PHE A 21 14.78 1.27 -11.97
C PHE A 21 14.29 2.29 -13.00
N GLN A 22 15.16 2.97 -13.71
CA GLN A 22 14.80 3.98 -14.72
C GLN A 22 13.99 3.42 -15.90
N GLU A 23 14.20 2.18 -16.29
CA GLU A 23 13.36 1.49 -17.28
C GLU A 23 12.02 0.98 -16.70
N GLY A 24 11.79 1.19 -15.38
CA GLY A 24 10.62 0.75 -14.64
C GLY A 24 9.87 1.90 -14.00
N TYR A 25 9.94 1.99 -12.67
CA TYR A 25 9.16 2.96 -11.88
C TYR A 25 9.92 4.25 -11.53
N ASN A 26 11.26 4.32 -11.71
CA ASN A 26 12.03 5.56 -11.59
C ASN A 26 11.89 6.40 -12.89
N TYR A 27 10.67 6.80 -13.19
CA TYR A 27 10.36 7.65 -14.35
C TYR A 27 10.79 9.12 -14.17
N TYR A 28 11.48 9.43 -13.08
CA TYR A 28 12.20 10.70 -12.92
C TYR A 28 13.49 10.71 -13.74
N PHE A 29 14.07 9.57 -14.08
CA PHE A 29 15.42 9.42 -14.64
C PHE A 29 16.45 10.10 -13.75
N TRP A 30 16.26 9.96 -12.42
CA TRP A 30 17.14 10.51 -11.42
C TRP A 30 18.18 9.48 -10.97
N GLU A 31 19.41 9.95 -10.78
CA GLU A 31 20.54 9.16 -10.31
C GLU A 31 21.22 9.91 -9.17
N ASP A 32 21.55 9.21 -8.10
CA ASP A 32 22.34 9.74 -6.98
C ASP A 32 22.98 8.54 -6.26
N ASP A 33 24.30 8.44 -6.35
CA ASP A 33 25.07 7.32 -5.78
C ASP A 33 24.92 7.20 -4.26
N GLU A 34 24.81 8.34 -3.55
CA GLU A 34 24.64 8.34 -2.10
C GLU A 34 23.26 7.82 -1.70
N TYR A 35 22.22 8.23 -2.43
CA TYR A 35 20.87 7.69 -2.24
C TYR A 35 20.83 6.21 -2.54
N ASP A 36 21.36 5.79 -3.67
CA ASP A 36 21.36 4.40 -4.12
C ASP A 36 22.03 3.48 -3.10
N GLN A 37 23.18 3.87 -2.56
CA GLN A 37 23.87 3.11 -1.52
C GLN A 37 23.04 3.00 -0.24
N LYS A 38 22.45 4.09 0.23
CA LYS A 38 21.69 4.11 1.48
C LYS A 38 20.36 3.37 1.35
N VAL A 39 19.66 3.53 0.24
CA VAL A 39 18.37 2.86 0.02
C VAL A 39 18.52 1.36 -0.17
N MET A 40 19.68 0.88 -0.62
CA MET A 40 20.00 -0.54 -0.61
C MET A 40 20.46 -1.02 0.77
N ALA A 41 21.27 -0.24 1.50
CA ALA A 41 21.72 -0.60 2.83
C ALA A 41 20.56 -0.80 3.83
N GLN A 42 19.47 -0.01 3.75
CA GLN A 42 18.30 -0.21 4.60
C GLN A 42 17.58 -1.56 4.35
N ARG A 43 17.71 -2.13 3.15
CA ARG A 43 17.13 -3.45 2.84
C ARG A 43 17.84 -4.59 3.58
N GLU A 44 19.11 -4.38 3.86
CA GLU A 44 19.98 -5.36 4.49
C GLU A 44 20.12 -5.15 6.00
N GLU A 45 19.51 -4.11 6.55
CA GLU A 45 19.64 -3.75 7.96
C GLU A 45 18.65 -4.52 8.84
N LEU A 46 19.17 -5.26 9.80
CA LEU A 46 18.41 -6.07 10.77
C LEU A 46 17.80 -5.25 11.91
N ASP A 47 18.53 -4.23 12.36
CA ASP A 47 18.07 -3.38 13.44
C ASP A 47 17.04 -2.37 12.93
N GLN A 48 15.82 -2.47 13.43
CA GLN A 48 14.70 -1.63 13.01
C GLN A 48 15.00 -0.13 13.17
N ALA A 49 15.64 0.28 14.27
CA ALA A 49 15.91 1.70 14.51
C ALA A 49 16.98 2.24 13.54
N THR A 50 18.01 1.45 13.26
CA THR A 50 19.04 1.78 12.25
C THR A 50 18.43 1.84 10.85
N ARG A 51 17.52 0.91 10.52
CA ARG A 51 16.80 0.90 9.26
C ARG A 51 15.92 2.15 9.08
N GLU A 52 15.19 2.55 10.12
CA GLU A 52 14.40 3.79 10.13
C GLU A 52 15.27 5.02 9.92
N GLN A 53 16.46 5.06 10.55
CA GLN A 53 17.41 6.15 10.38
C GLN A 53 17.96 6.22 8.95
N LEU A 54 18.35 5.11 8.35
CA LEU A 54 18.78 5.04 6.94
C LEU A 54 17.69 5.55 6.00
N MET A 55 16.43 5.18 6.26
CA MET A 55 15.30 5.68 5.47
C MET A 55 15.08 7.19 5.62
N LYS A 56 15.31 7.76 6.82
CA LYS A 56 15.24 9.22 7.02
C LYS A 56 16.38 9.95 6.29
N GLU A 57 17.55 9.35 6.23
CA GLU A 57 18.69 9.89 5.46
C GLU A 57 18.41 9.85 3.95
N CYS A 58 17.82 8.76 3.43
CA CYS A 58 17.36 8.68 2.04
C CYS A 58 16.35 9.80 1.71
N GLN A 59 15.41 10.05 2.62
CA GLN A 59 14.42 11.10 2.44
C GLN A 59 15.08 12.50 2.42
N GLN A 60 16.10 12.74 3.26
CA GLN A 60 16.84 13.99 3.25
C GLN A 60 17.55 14.20 1.91
N ILE A 61 18.27 13.19 1.40
CA ILE A 61 18.95 13.27 0.10
C ILE A 61 17.93 13.56 -1.01
N PHE A 62 16.84 12.78 -1.08
CA PHE A 62 15.80 12.97 -2.08
C PHE A 62 15.17 14.36 -2.01
N HIS A 63 14.94 14.86 -0.79
CA HIS A 63 14.45 16.22 -0.55
C HIS A 63 15.40 17.27 -1.11
N ASP A 64 16.68 17.21 -0.74
CA ASP A 64 17.69 18.21 -1.08
C ASP A 64 18.03 18.25 -2.56
N ARG A 65 17.97 17.12 -3.25
CA ARG A 65 18.17 17.03 -4.70
C ARG A 65 16.92 17.42 -5.50
N GLY A 66 15.73 17.27 -4.91
CA GLY A 66 14.46 17.70 -5.48
C GLY A 66 14.07 17.05 -6.81
N PRO A 67 14.24 15.73 -7.04
CA PRO A 67 14.00 15.10 -8.36
C PRO A 67 12.55 15.20 -8.83
N SER A 68 11.65 15.59 -7.97
CA SER A 68 10.22 15.75 -8.19
C SER A 68 9.65 16.82 -7.25
N THR A 69 8.44 17.31 -7.48
CA THR A 69 7.72 18.15 -6.52
C THR A 69 6.53 17.38 -5.96
N PHE A 70 6.56 17.07 -4.68
CA PHE A 70 5.42 16.51 -3.96
C PHE A 70 4.50 17.63 -3.51
N LEU A 71 3.22 17.50 -3.81
CA LEU A 71 2.21 18.52 -3.52
C LEU A 71 1.49 18.20 -2.20
N MET A 72 0.95 16.96 -2.11
CA MET A 72 0.15 16.55 -0.95
C MET A 72 0.07 15.03 -0.82
N TYR A 73 -0.23 14.60 0.39
CA TYR A 73 -0.74 13.25 0.70
C TYR A 73 -2.27 13.33 0.79
N PRO A 74 -3.03 12.65 -0.09
CA PRO A 74 -4.49 12.66 -0.03
C PRO A 74 -5.00 11.94 1.22
N HIS A 75 -6.12 12.39 1.76
CA HIS A 75 -6.83 11.65 2.80
C HIS A 75 -7.84 10.69 2.18
N LYS A 76 -7.98 9.52 2.78
CA LYS A 76 -9.06 8.57 2.53
C LYS A 76 -10.11 8.76 3.61
N THR A 77 -11.35 8.97 3.20
CA THR A 77 -12.47 9.26 4.12
C THR A 77 -13.46 8.12 4.06
N ILE A 78 -13.72 7.50 5.19
CA ILE A 78 -14.58 6.32 5.35
C ILE A 78 -15.63 6.61 6.41
N PRO A 79 -16.91 6.74 6.04
CA PRO A 79 -18.02 6.86 6.99
C PRO A 79 -18.60 5.48 7.32
N TRP A 80 -19.07 5.31 8.55
CA TRP A 80 -19.81 4.12 8.99
C TRP A 80 -20.86 4.44 10.03
N ASN A 81 -21.78 3.49 10.28
CA ASN A 81 -22.80 3.59 11.29
C ASN A 81 -22.27 3.11 12.65
N SER A 82 -21.93 4.07 13.52
CA SER A 82 -21.34 3.81 14.84
C SER A 82 -22.34 3.33 15.90
N ASP A 83 -23.65 3.52 15.69
CA ASP A 83 -24.69 2.94 16.55
C ASP A 83 -24.88 1.43 16.32
N ARG A 84 -24.30 0.92 15.21
CA ARG A 84 -24.49 -0.46 14.77
C ARG A 84 -23.23 -1.29 14.81
N TRP A 85 -22.10 -0.64 14.70
CA TRP A 85 -20.80 -1.29 14.58
C TRP A 85 -19.75 -0.56 15.40
N GLU A 86 -19.01 -1.32 16.22
CA GLU A 86 -17.83 -0.86 16.95
C GLU A 86 -16.57 -1.63 16.50
N GLY A 87 -15.38 -1.31 17.04
CA GLY A 87 -14.13 -1.99 16.67
C GLY A 87 -13.52 -1.53 15.34
N VAL A 88 -13.93 -0.39 14.79
CA VAL A 88 -13.31 0.16 13.58
C VAL A 88 -11.91 0.66 13.88
N VAL A 89 -10.92 0.18 13.11
CA VAL A 89 -9.50 0.52 13.24
C VAL A 89 -9.06 1.43 12.10
N GLU A 90 -8.56 2.61 12.44
CA GLU A 90 -7.95 3.52 11.48
C GLU A 90 -6.49 3.14 11.24
N LEU A 91 -6.25 2.28 10.24
CA LEU A 91 -4.90 1.90 9.88
C LEU A 91 -4.24 3.00 9.02
N ASN A 92 -3.15 3.53 9.54
CA ASN A 92 -2.35 4.52 8.80
C ASN A 92 -1.98 4.00 7.40
N GLY A 93 -2.17 4.85 6.39
CA GLY A 93 -1.92 4.50 4.99
C GLY A 93 -3.06 3.77 4.28
N MET A 94 -3.91 3.02 4.99
CA MET A 94 -5.03 2.24 4.42
C MET A 94 -6.42 2.83 4.70
N GLY A 95 -6.57 3.60 5.78
CA GLY A 95 -7.85 4.13 6.23
C GLY A 95 -8.64 3.13 7.07
N ALA A 96 -9.92 3.44 7.36
CA ALA A 96 -10.78 2.63 8.22
C ALA A 96 -11.35 1.36 7.54
N ALA A 97 -11.42 1.29 6.20
CA ALA A 97 -11.84 0.08 5.49
C ALA A 97 -10.62 -0.80 5.19
N ASN A 98 -10.19 -1.58 6.16
CA ASN A 98 -9.00 -2.42 6.11
C ASN A 98 -9.24 -3.78 6.79
N MET A 99 -8.25 -4.70 6.70
CA MET A 99 -8.37 -6.04 7.24
C MET A 99 -8.54 -6.08 8.77
N LEU A 100 -7.90 -5.17 9.52
CA LEU A 100 -8.04 -5.11 10.98
C LEU A 100 -9.46 -4.72 11.36
N THR A 101 -10.02 -3.68 10.72
CA THR A 101 -11.41 -3.32 10.89
C THR A 101 -12.33 -4.51 10.66
N PHE A 102 -12.22 -5.17 9.50
CA PHE A 102 -13.15 -6.25 9.16
C PHE A 102 -12.98 -7.51 10.00
N SER A 103 -11.83 -7.71 10.65
CA SER A 103 -11.64 -8.80 11.60
C SER A 103 -12.06 -8.45 13.04
N GLN A 104 -12.03 -7.16 13.41
CA GLN A 104 -12.28 -6.70 14.78
C GLN A 104 -13.64 -6.02 14.97
N MET A 105 -14.33 -5.68 13.88
CA MET A 105 -15.66 -5.10 13.98
C MET A 105 -16.64 -6.02 14.70
N GLU A 106 -17.35 -5.46 15.67
CA GLU A 106 -18.39 -6.14 16.43
C GLU A 106 -19.75 -5.48 16.17
N PRO A 107 -20.81 -6.29 15.97
CA PRO A 107 -22.15 -5.74 15.82
C PRO A 107 -22.71 -5.27 17.17
N VAL A 108 -23.30 -4.09 17.19
CA VAL A 108 -24.09 -3.61 18.33
C VAL A 108 -25.49 -4.20 18.23
N GLY A 109 -25.90 -5.01 19.21
CA GLY A 109 -27.19 -5.72 19.24
C GLY A 109 -27.18 -7.02 18.43
N ASP A 110 -28.35 -7.40 17.90
CA ASP A 110 -28.57 -8.72 17.26
C ASP A 110 -28.21 -8.78 15.76
N ARG A 111 -27.32 -7.90 15.31
CA ARG A 111 -26.92 -7.86 13.89
C ARG A 111 -26.00 -9.02 13.56
N LYS A 112 -26.21 -9.56 12.34
CA LYS A 112 -25.47 -10.72 11.85
C LYS A 112 -24.66 -10.45 10.58
N GLU A 113 -25.04 -9.41 9.83
CA GLU A 113 -24.47 -9.10 8.53
C GLU A 113 -23.97 -7.66 8.46
N LEU A 114 -22.78 -7.51 7.91
CA LEU A 114 -22.15 -6.23 7.59
C LEU A 114 -22.40 -5.89 6.11
N ASN A 115 -23.08 -4.78 5.84
CA ASN A 115 -23.35 -4.30 4.49
C ASN A 115 -22.45 -3.10 4.16
N ILE A 116 -21.50 -3.29 3.29
CA ILE A 116 -20.56 -2.26 2.85
C ILE A 116 -20.79 -1.91 1.38
N ALA A 117 -20.43 -0.70 0.97
CA ALA A 117 -20.55 -0.29 -0.42
C ALA A 117 -19.22 0.21 -1.00
N TYR A 118 -19.08 -0.05 -2.30
CA TYR A 118 -18.03 0.45 -3.17
C TYR A 118 -18.62 1.15 -4.39
N ASP A 119 -17.94 2.17 -4.92
CA ASP A 119 -18.32 2.87 -6.15
C ASP A 119 -17.72 2.24 -7.40
N GLN A 120 -16.87 1.24 -7.25
CA GLN A 120 -16.18 0.54 -8.33
C GLN A 120 -16.42 -0.96 -8.27
N GLN A 121 -16.32 -1.59 -9.43
CA GLN A 121 -16.44 -3.04 -9.55
C GLN A 121 -15.18 -3.75 -9.06
N LEU A 122 -15.39 -4.95 -8.51
CA LEU A 122 -14.35 -5.95 -8.33
C LEU A 122 -13.81 -6.35 -9.71
N GLN A 123 -12.50 -6.48 -9.84
CA GLN A 123 -11.85 -6.89 -11.09
C GLN A 123 -11.61 -8.40 -11.14
N ALA A 124 -11.12 -8.97 -10.04
CA ALA A 124 -10.79 -10.38 -9.95
C ALA A 124 -10.89 -10.91 -8.51
N LEU A 125 -11.17 -12.20 -8.38
CA LEU A 125 -10.98 -12.97 -7.15
C LEU A 125 -9.83 -13.96 -7.29
N ASN A 126 -8.76 -13.55 -7.98
CA ASN A 126 -7.57 -14.34 -8.19
C ASN A 126 -6.50 -13.97 -7.14
N PRO A 127 -5.97 -14.91 -6.32
CA PRO A 127 -5.01 -14.59 -5.26
C PRO A 127 -3.68 -13.99 -5.76
N PHE A 128 -3.37 -14.14 -7.04
CA PHE A 128 -2.15 -13.62 -7.67
C PHE A 128 -2.33 -12.21 -8.27
N ASP A 129 -3.58 -11.77 -8.50
CA ASP A 129 -3.90 -10.43 -8.99
C ASP A 129 -4.53 -9.58 -7.88
N GLN A 130 -3.78 -8.61 -7.38
CA GLN A 130 -4.23 -7.66 -6.37
C GLN A 130 -4.05 -6.22 -6.87
N SER A 131 -4.38 -5.99 -8.12
CA SER A 131 -4.26 -4.67 -8.77
C SER A 131 -5.29 -3.66 -8.24
N GLY A 132 -6.47 -4.11 -7.83
CA GLY A 132 -7.55 -3.31 -7.28
C GLY A 132 -7.56 -3.21 -5.76
N GLU A 133 -7.91 -2.04 -5.22
CA GLU A 133 -8.06 -1.86 -3.77
C GLU A 133 -9.22 -2.70 -3.20
N ILE A 134 -10.31 -2.78 -3.95
CA ILE A 134 -11.49 -3.56 -3.57
C ILE A 134 -11.14 -5.06 -3.55
N ASP A 135 -10.41 -5.50 -4.57
CA ASP A 135 -9.95 -6.88 -4.71
C ASP A 135 -9.12 -7.29 -3.50
N MET A 136 -8.14 -6.46 -3.12
CA MET A 136 -7.29 -6.70 -1.95
C MET A 136 -8.06 -6.91 -0.66
N ILE A 137 -9.13 -6.15 -0.43
CA ILE A 137 -9.94 -6.27 0.79
C ILE A 137 -10.69 -7.60 0.80
N GLN A 138 -11.23 -8.05 -0.35
CA GLN A 138 -11.87 -9.36 -0.45
C GLN A 138 -10.84 -10.47 -0.23
N HIS A 139 -9.71 -10.40 -0.92
CA HIS A 139 -8.63 -11.39 -0.85
C HIS A 139 -8.09 -11.57 0.57
N ARG A 140 -7.98 -10.50 1.35
CA ARG A 140 -7.48 -10.57 2.74
C ARG A 140 -8.43 -11.26 3.70
N MET A 141 -9.70 -11.37 3.34
CA MET A 141 -10.69 -12.09 4.14
C MET A 141 -10.88 -13.54 3.69
N ILE A 142 -10.59 -13.86 2.41
CA ILE A 142 -10.72 -15.22 1.89
C ILE A 142 -9.45 -16.06 2.13
N TRP A 143 -8.28 -15.46 1.94
CA TRP A 143 -6.99 -16.15 2.10
C TRP A 143 -6.20 -15.56 3.25
N ASP A 144 -5.69 -16.40 4.13
CA ASP A 144 -4.72 -15.98 5.13
C ASP A 144 -3.37 -15.61 4.51
N ARG A 145 -2.58 -14.93 5.30
CA ARG A 145 -1.19 -14.56 5.04
C ARG A 145 -0.35 -14.92 6.25
N LEU A 146 0.95 -15.04 6.07
CA LEU A 146 1.85 -15.31 7.20
C LEU A 146 1.88 -14.15 8.21
N ALA A 147 1.76 -12.91 7.71
CA ALA A 147 1.76 -11.70 8.53
C ALA A 147 0.59 -10.77 8.21
N TRP A 148 0.23 -9.92 9.18
CA TRP A 148 -0.60 -8.73 8.97
C TRP A 148 0.08 -7.50 9.58
N PRO A 149 -0.23 -6.27 9.14
CA PRO A 149 0.21 -5.08 9.82
C PRO A 149 -0.54 -4.92 11.16
N ASP A 150 0.13 -4.36 12.17
CA ASP A 150 -0.55 -3.75 13.31
C ASP A 150 -1.05 -2.33 12.98
N GLU A 151 -1.63 -1.64 13.97
CA GLU A 151 -2.12 -0.27 13.84
C GLU A 151 -1.02 0.75 13.49
N SER A 152 0.24 0.42 13.77
CA SER A 152 1.43 1.21 13.43
C SER A 152 2.01 0.88 12.06
N ALA A 153 1.36 -0.03 11.30
CA ALA A 153 1.82 -0.56 10.02
C ALA A 153 3.13 -1.39 10.11
N LEU A 154 3.39 -2.00 11.27
CA LEU A 154 4.50 -2.95 11.45
C LEU A 154 4.00 -4.40 11.29
N PRO A 155 4.82 -5.32 10.74
CA PRO A 155 4.41 -6.71 10.52
C PRO A 155 4.23 -7.46 11.85
N GLN A 156 3.09 -8.11 11.99
CA GLN A 156 2.77 -9.00 13.09
C GLN A 156 2.45 -10.41 12.57
N PRO A 157 2.79 -11.49 13.29
CA PRO A 157 2.41 -12.84 12.94
C PRO A 157 0.88 -12.97 12.78
N ARG A 158 0.43 -13.70 11.72
CA ARG A 158 -0.97 -14.02 11.48
C ARG A 158 -1.18 -15.52 11.38
N LEU A 159 -0.99 -16.14 10.19
CA LEU A 159 -0.89 -17.60 10.07
C LEU A 159 0.44 -18.11 10.63
N ALA A 160 1.52 -17.34 10.49
CA ALA A 160 2.75 -17.61 11.24
C ALA A 160 2.50 -17.49 12.74
N GLU A 161 3.21 -18.29 13.55
CA GLU A 161 3.28 -18.14 15.00
C GLU A 161 4.28 -17.04 15.38
N GLU A 162 5.41 -17.00 14.69
CA GLU A 162 6.50 -16.03 14.89
C GLU A 162 7.38 -15.92 13.64
N PHE A 163 8.36 -15.00 13.66
CA PHE A 163 9.37 -14.80 12.62
C PHE A 163 10.76 -14.91 13.25
N ASN A 164 11.50 -15.99 12.96
CA ASN A 164 12.77 -16.28 13.59
C ASN A 164 13.92 -16.21 12.60
N TRP A 165 14.64 -15.07 12.57
CA TRP A 165 15.92 -15.00 11.88
C TRP A 165 16.95 -15.86 12.61
N LYS A 166 17.31 -17.01 12.03
CA LYS A 166 18.32 -17.94 12.56
C LYS A 166 19.73 -17.39 12.37
N ASP A 167 19.90 -16.65 11.29
CA ASP A 167 21.09 -15.91 10.91
C ASP A 167 20.70 -14.77 9.95
N GLU A 168 21.68 -14.09 9.33
CA GLU A 168 21.45 -12.93 8.44
C GLU A 168 20.65 -13.26 7.18
N THR A 169 20.63 -14.52 6.75
CA THR A 169 20.02 -14.94 5.47
C THR A 169 19.01 -16.06 5.61
N THR A 170 18.67 -16.49 6.82
CA THR A 170 17.76 -17.61 7.06
C THR A 170 16.63 -17.20 8.00
N LEU A 171 15.40 -17.18 7.49
CA LEU A 171 14.19 -16.91 8.25
C LEU A 171 13.37 -18.19 8.42
N GLU A 172 13.23 -18.66 9.66
CA GLU A 172 12.35 -19.77 10.03
C GLU A 172 10.97 -19.23 10.43
N VAL A 173 9.93 -19.83 9.88
CA VAL A 173 8.54 -19.43 10.08
C VAL A 173 7.69 -20.64 10.43
N PRO A 174 7.46 -20.91 11.73
CA PRO A 174 6.44 -21.85 12.16
C PRO A 174 5.05 -21.30 11.88
N ILE A 175 4.13 -22.16 11.44
CA ILE A 175 2.73 -21.81 11.20
C ILE A 175 1.80 -22.49 12.21
N LYS A 176 0.65 -21.88 12.44
CA LYS A 176 -0.37 -22.36 13.37
C LYS A 176 -0.84 -23.75 12.99
N GLN A 177 -0.84 -24.67 13.98
CA GLN A 177 -1.29 -26.05 13.83
C GLN A 177 -2.82 -26.17 13.94
N GLY A 178 -3.38 -27.16 13.23
CA GLY A 178 -4.82 -27.47 13.30
C GLY A 178 -5.69 -26.49 12.51
N HIS A 179 -5.11 -25.57 11.76
CA HIS A 179 -5.84 -24.70 10.86
C HIS A 179 -6.13 -25.40 9.53
N THR A 180 -7.30 -25.13 8.93
CA THR A 180 -7.75 -25.77 7.69
C THR A 180 -8.12 -24.74 6.63
N PHE A 181 -8.11 -25.15 5.38
CA PHE A 181 -8.82 -24.45 4.31
C PHE A 181 -10.34 -24.59 4.51
N HIS A 182 -11.12 -23.78 3.79
CA HIS A 182 -12.58 -23.78 3.86
C HIS A 182 -13.23 -25.11 3.43
N ASP A 183 -12.51 -26.00 2.76
CA ASP A 183 -12.96 -27.35 2.40
C ASP A 183 -12.58 -28.41 3.44
N GLY A 184 -11.93 -28.02 4.52
CA GLY A 184 -11.52 -28.87 5.64
C GLY A 184 -10.15 -29.53 5.50
N GLU A 185 -9.45 -29.36 4.36
CA GLU A 185 -8.08 -29.85 4.21
C GLU A 185 -7.11 -29.01 5.08
N PRO A 186 -6.11 -29.64 5.72
CA PRO A 186 -5.18 -28.91 6.60
C PRO A 186 -4.31 -27.93 5.83
N VAL A 187 -4.02 -26.77 6.45
CA VAL A 187 -3.01 -25.83 5.97
C VAL A 187 -1.64 -26.29 6.47
N THR A 188 -0.70 -26.49 5.57
CA THR A 188 0.62 -27.02 5.83
C THR A 188 1.75 -26.12 5.34
N ALA A 189 2.99 -26.39 5.77
CA ALA A 189 4.20 -25.74 5.26
C ALA A 189 4.39 -25.95 3.74
N GLU A 190 3.87 -27.07 3.19
CA GLU A 190 3.87 -27.32 1.75
C GLU A 190 2.97 -26.34 0.98
N ASP A 191 1.85 -25.91 1.55
CA ASP A 191 0.98 -24.89 0.95
C ASP A 191 1.66 -23.50 0.99
N VAL A 192 2.35 -23.21 2.07
CA VAL A 192 3.16 -21.98 2.18
C VAL A 192 4.23 -21.98 1.11
N LYS A 193 5.09 -23.00 1.05
CA LYS A 193 6.12 -23.13 0.03
C LYS A 193 5.54 -22.99 -1.38
N TYR A 194 4.48 -23.72 -1.67
CA TYR A 194 3.82 -23.71 -2.98
C TYR A 194 3.33 -22.30 -3.35
N SER A 195 2.71 -21.58 -2.42
CA SER A 195 2.20 -20.22 -2.63
C SER A 195 3.32 -19.26 -3.03
N TYR A 196 4.46 -19.31 -2.34
CA TYR A 196 5.61 -18.45 -2.65
C TYR A 196 6.34 -18.87 -3.92
N ASP A 197 6.46 -20.18 -4.20
CA ASP A 197 7.10 -20.69 -5.43
C ASP A 197 6.34 -20.26 -6.69
N ILE A 198 5.01 -20.10 -6.63
CA ILE A 198 4.24 -19.53 -7.76
C ILE A 198 4.73 -18.11 -8.07
N HIS A 199 4.91 -17.27 -7.07
CA HIS A 199 5.40 -15.89 -7.26
C HIS A 199 6.88 -15.83 -7.71
N ARG A 200 7.67 -16.85 -7.41
CA ARG A 200 9.06 -16.98 -7.90
C ARG A 200 9.13 -17.48 -9.34
N ASN A 201 8.21 -18.37 -9.72
CA ASN A 201 8.24 -19.04 -11.03
C ASN A 201 7.47 -18.30 -12.12
N TYR A 202 6.53 -17.43 -11.75
CA TYR A 202 5.68 -16.66 -12.67
C TYR A 202 5.79 -15.16 -12.38
N SER A 203 5.67 -14.36 -13.43
CA SER A 203 5.59 -12.90 -13.28
C SER A 203 4.21 -12.49 -12.76
N THR A 204 4.06 -12.48 -11.45
CA THR A 204 2.83 -12.12 -10.75
C THR A 204 2.97 -10.73 -10.09
N TYR A 205 1.91 -10.28 -9.43
CA TYR A 205 1.91 -8.98 -8.75
C TYR A 205 2.95 -8.86 -7.62
N PHE A 206 3.35 -9.98 -7.01
CA PHE A 206 4.28 -10.02 -5.88
C PHE A 206 5.60 -10.73 -6.18
N SER A 207 6.01 -10.83 -7.45
CA SER A 207 7.30 -11.43 -7.82
C SER A 207 8.50 -10.64 -7.26
N GLY A 208 8.42 -9.30 -7.21
CA GLY A 208 9.50 -8.47 -6.69
C GLY A 208 9.87 -8.75 -5.22
N PRO A 209 8.89 -8.80 -4.29
CA PRO A 209 9.17 -9.14 -2.88
C PRO A 209 9.75 -10.54 -2.62
N VAL A 210 9.64 -11.48 -3.55
CA VAL A 210 10.21 -12.83 -3.42
C VAL A 210 11.49 -13.04 -4.24
N GLU A 211 11.89 -12.04 -5.03
CA GLU A 211 13.10 -12.12 -5.84
C GLU A 211 14.36 -12.40 -5.00
N PRO A 212 14.56 -11.83 -3.79
CA PRO A 212 15.72 -12.13 -2.95
C PRO A 212 15.71 -13.54 -2.32
N VAL A 213 14.60 -14.28 -2.43
CA VAL A 213 14.48 -15.63 -1.84
C VAL A 213 15.24 -16.64 -2.71
N ASN A 214 16.33 -17.20 -2.18
CA ASN A 214 17.12 -18.21 -2.83
C ASN A 214 16.44 -19.58 -2.80
N GLU A 215 16.04 -20.04 -1.61
CA GLU A 215 15.39 -21.34 -1.42
C GLU A 215 14.27 -21.27 -0.38
N ILE A 216 13.26 -22.11 -0.54
CA ILE A 216 12.19 -22.32 0.44
C ILE A 216 12.18 -23.80 0.79
N THR A 217 12.48 -24.10 2.06
CA THR A 217 12.58 -25.48 2.57
C THR A 217 11.40 -25.76 3.51
N VAL A 218 10.74 -26.87 3.31
CA VAL A 218 9.78 -27.42 4.28
C VAL A 218 10.57 -28.23 5.30
N VAL A 219 10.64 -27.74 6.55
CA VAL A 219 11.36 -28.42 7.63
C VAL A 219 10.55 -29.56 8.23
N ASP A 220 9.25 -29.30 8.43
CA ASP A 220 8.23 -30.25 8.82
C ASP A 220 6.85 -29.75 8.36
N ASP A 221 5.75 -30.44 8.73
CA ASP A 221 4.39 -30.10 8.27
C ASP A 221 3.93 -28.68 8.63
N HIS A 222 4.58 -28.06 9.64
CA HIS A 222 4.19 -26.75 10.17
C HIS A 222 5.34 -25.73 10.24
N THR A 223 6.49 -26.02 9.62
CA THR A 223 7.64 -25.11 9.65
C THR A 223 8.21 -24.95 8.27
N VAL A 224 8.27 -23.72 7.79
CA VAL A 224 8.93 -23.33 6.53
C VAL A 224 10.15 -22.47 6.83
N GLU A 225 11.22 -22.68 6.07
CA GLU A 225 12.45 -21.88 6.14
C GLU A 225 12.68 -21.20 4.79
N PHE A 226 12.88 -19.87 4.85
CA PHE A 226 13.26 -19.06 3.70
C PHE A 226 14.73 -18.73 3.79
N SER A 227 15.51 -19.06 2.77
CA SER A 227 16.89 -18.59 2.64
C SER A 227 17.00 -17.52 1.57
N PHE A 228 17.86 -16.52 1.82
CA PHE A 228 18.00 -15.32 1.00
C PHE A 228 19.43 -15.19 0.50
N ASP A 229 19.61 -14.52 -0.65
CA ASP A 229 20.93 -14.19 -1.17
C ASP A 229 21.66 -13.14 -0.31
N TYR A 230 20.87 -12.29 0.39
CA TYR A 230 21.31 -11.28 1.35
C TYR A 230 20.20 -11.06 2.36
N HIS A 231 20.47 -10.44 3.50
CA HIS A 231 19.40 -10.10 4.46
C HIS A 231 18.39 -9.18 3.80
N PHE A 232 17.11 -9.58 3.80
CA PHE A 232 16.03 -8.82 3.22
C PHE A 232 15.02 -8.39 4.28
N ALA A 233 15.34 -7.30 4.98
CA ALA A 233 14.54 -6.74 6.07
C ALA A 233 13.07 -6.43 5.72
N PRO A 234 12.72 -6.01 4.47
CA PRO A 234 11.32 -5.77 4.09
C PRO A 234 10.44 -7.02 4.03
N PHE A 235 11.01 -8.23 3.96
CA PHE A 235 10.29 -9.47 3.66
C PHE A 235 9.02 -9.71 4.50
N PRO A 236 9.02 -9.51 5.82
CA PRO A 236 7.83 -9.72 6.64
C PRO A 236 6.63 -8.85 6.22
N MET A 237 6.85 -7.59 5.84
CA MET A 237 5.78 -6.72 5.38
C MET A 237 5.53 -6.84 3.88
N ALA A 238 6.58 -6.87 3.07
CA ALA A 238 6.49 -6.83 1.61
C ALA A 238 5.99 -8.14 0.99
N ALA A 239 6.38 -9.28 1.56
CA ALA A 239 5.97 -10.60 1.09
C ALA A 239 4.98 -11.28 2.04
N MET A 240 5.37 -11.50 3.31
CA MET A 240 4.55 -12.27 4.25
C MET A 240 3.22 -11.59 4.58
N GLY A 241 3.17 -10.25 4.60
CA GLY A 241 1.95 -9.46 4.79
C GLY A 241 1.06 -9.35 3.56
N ARG A 242 1.51 -9.82 2.39
CA ARG A 242 0.81 -9.58 1.11
C ARG A 242 0.48 -10.84 0.33
N ILE A 243 1.33 -11.85 0.34
CA ILE A 243 1.15 -13.10 -0.39
C ILE A 243 0.10 -13.95 0.30
N ALA A 244 -0.93 -14.34 -0.46
CA ALA A 244 -1.99 -15.24 -0.02
C ALA A 244 -1.47 -16.67 0.08
N ILE A 245 -1.81 -17.39 1.16
CA ILE A 245 -1.56 -18.82 1.26
C ILE A 245 -2.71 -19.55 0.59
N ILE A 246 -2.38 -20.31 -0.46
CA ILE A 246 -3.34 -20.98 -1.34
C ILE A 246 -3.27 -22.49 -1.18
N PRO A 247 -4.41 -23.20 -1.36
CA PRO A 247 -4.45 -24.65 -1.28
C PRO A 247 -3.71 -25.30 -2.46
N LYS A 248 -2.57 -25.94 -2.17
CA LYS A 248 -1.75 -26.66 -3.17
C LYS A 248 -2.55 -27.72 -3.91
N HIS A 249 -3.40 -28.47 -3.21
CA HIS A 249 -4.23 -29.53 -3.80
C HIS A 249 -5.18 -29.00 -4.90
N LYS A 250 -5.71 -27.79 -4.76
CA LYS A 250 -6.55 -27.15 -5.78
C LYS A 250 -5.72 -26.54 -6.90
N TRP A 251 -4.72 -25.74 -6.55
CA TRP A 251 -3.99 -24.92 -7.52
C TRP A 251 -3.02 -25.71 -8.39
N THR A 252 -2.52 -26.87 -7.92
CA THR A 252 -1.74 -27.79 -8.75
C THR A 252 -2.56 -28.26 -9.96
N ASP A 253 -3.79 -28.70 -9.76
CA ASP A 253 -4.67 -29.14 -10.85
C ASP A 253 -5.03 -27.97 -11.81
N ILE A 254 -5.26 -26.78 -11.26
CA ILE A 254 -5.53 -25.60 -12.10
C ILE A 254 -4.32 -25.28 -12.99
N ILE A 255 -3.14 -25.20 -12.44
CA ILE A 255 -1.92 -24.78 -13.18
C ILE A 255 -1.52 -25.85 -14.19
N GLU A 256 -1.56 -27.13 -13.82
CA GLU A 256 -1.09 -28.22 -14.68
C GLU A 256 -2.11 -28.65 -15.74
N ASN A 257 -3.42 -28.58 -15.46
CA ASN A 257 -4.43 -29.23 -16.28
C ASN A 257 -5.55 -28.31 -16.80
N ARG A 258 -5.82 -27.18 -16.15
CA ARG A 258 -6.99 -26.35 -16.48
C ARG A 258 -6.63 -24.98 -17.03
N MET A 259 -5.45 -24.49 -16.74
CA MET A 259 -5.03 -23.15 -17.10
C MET A 259 -4.73 -23.08 -18.61
N GLU A 260 -5.56 -22.32 -19.34
CA GLU A 260 -5.35 -22.03 -20.78
C GLU A 260 -4.41 -20.83 -21.01
N VAL A 261 -3.94 -20.20 -19.92
CA VAL A 261 -3.08 -19.01 -19.91
C VAL A 261 -1.69 -19.35 -19.37
N GLU A 262 -0.68 -18.68 -19.87
CA GLU A 262 0.73 -18.92 -19.48
C GLU A 262 1.06 -18.42 -18.05
N ASN A 263 0.21 -17.58 -17.48
CA ASN A 263 0.44 -16.96 -16.16
C ASN A 263 -0.80 -17.12 -15.28
N PRO A 264 -0.66 -17.71 -14.06
CA PRO A 264 -1.77 -17.92 -13.13
C PRO A 264 -2.48 -16.63 -12.71
N MET A 265 -1.83 -15.46 -12.81
CA MET A 265 -2.46 -14.16 -12.56
C MET A 265 -3.60 -13.85 -13.54
N LEU A 266 -3.60 -14.45 -14.73
CA LEU A 266 -4.63 -14.25 -15.75
C LEU A 266 -5.78 -15.26 -15.65
N TYR A 267 -5.67 -16.25 -14.77
CA TYR A 267 -6.72 -17.25 -14.55
C TYR A 267 -7.94 -16.61 -13.87
N GLN A 268 -9.13 -16.90 -14.39
CA GLN A 268 -10.38 -16.48 -13.75
C GLN A 268 -10.79 -17.51 -12.69
N GLU A 269 -10.74 -17.10 -11.43
CA GLU A 269 -11.13 -17.92 -10.29
C GLU A 269 -12.62 -17.66 -9.97
N ASP A 270 -13.46 -18.65 -10.27
CA ASP A 270 -14.91 -18.55 -10.07
C ASP A 270 -15.36 -19.09 -8.70
N THR A 271 -14.52 -19.90 -8.04
CA THR A 271 -14.81 -20.55 -6.76
C THR A 271 -13.64 -20.40 -5.80
N PRO A 272 -13.34 -19.18 -5.34
CA PRO A 272 -12.23 -18.92 -4.43
C PRO A 272 -12.27 -19.87 -3.22
N LEU A 273 -11.15 -20.54 -2.95
CA LEU A 273 -10.95 -21.42 -1.81
C LEU A 273 -9.72 -20.92 -1.07
N GLY A 274 -9.89 -20.57 0.19
CA GLY A 274 -8.84 -20.05 1.05
C GLY A 274 -8.90 -20.65 2.44
N SER A 275 -8.17 -20.05 3.37
CA SER A 275 -8.14 -20.40 4.78
C SER A 275 -8.46 -19.18 5.67
N GLY A 276 -8.80 -18.04 5.08
CA GLY A 276 -9.05 -16.80 5.80
C GLY A 276 -10.35 -16.82 6.63
N PRO A 277 -10.62 -15.76 7.38
CA PRO A 277 -11.73 -15.70 8.32
C PRO A 277 -13.13 -15.71 7.66
N MET A 278 -13.19 -15.61 6.33
CA MET A 278 -14.47 -15.65 5.59
C MET A 278 -14.38 -16.54 4.36
N GLU A 279 -15.43 -17.32 4.18
CA GLU A 279 -15.67 -18.17 3.00
C GLU A 279 -16.35 -17.39 1.88
N PHE A 280 -15.97 -17.68 0.64
CA PHE A 280 -16.65 -17.15 -0.54
C PHE A 280 -17.99 -17.83 -0.79
N VAL A 281 -19.05 -17.03 -0.95
CA VAL A 281 -20.40 -17.56 -1.29
C VAL A 281 -20.73 -17.29 -2.75
N HIS A 282 -20.71 -16.02 -3.17
CA HIS A 282 -20.94 -15.66 -4.56
C HIS A 282 -20.38 -14.28 -4.92
N TRP A 283 -20.12 -14.11 -6.19
CA TRP A 283 -19.88 -12.83 -6.83
C TRP A 283 -20.89 -12.63 -7.97
N ARG A 284 -21.76 -11.63 -7.82
CA ARG A 284 -22.64 -11.15 -8.88
C ARG A 284 -22.03 -9.88 -9.44
N SER A 285 -21.51 -9.98 -10.67
CA SER A 285 -20.84 -8.86 -11.32
C SER A 285 -21.72 -7.59 -11.33
N SER A 286 -21.15 -6.45 -10.99
CA SER A 286 -21.82 -5.15 -10.87
C SER A 286 -22.90 -5.06 -9.77
N GLU A 287 -23.08 -6.07 -8.94
CA GLU A 287 -24.08 -6.09 -7.86
C GLU A 287 -23.40 -6.23 -6.49
N GLU A 288 -22.89 -7.43 -6.18
CA GLU A 288 -22.31 -7.70 -4.86
C GLU A 288 -21.32 -8.87 -4.86
N VAL A 289 -20.46 -8.86 -3.86
CA VAL A 289 -19.71 -10.03 -3.38
C VAL A 289 -20.21 -10.37 -1.99
N ARG A 290 -20.60 -11.63 -1.76
CA ARG A 290 -20.97 -12.12 -0.45
C ARG A 290 -19.92 -13.09 0.07
N LEU A 291 -19.47 -12.84 1.30
CA LEU A 291 -18.64 -13.73 2.08
C LEU A 291 -19.39 -14.10 3.36
N GLU A 292 -19.19 -15.32 3.87
CA GLU A 292 -19.71 -15.79 5.16
C GLU A 292 -18.57 -16.15 6.10
N ARG A 293 -18.81 -16.10 7.41
CA ARG A 293 -17.80 -16.39 8.43
C ARG A 293 -17.38 -17.85 8.36
N PHE A 294 -16.06 -18.08 8.40
CA PHE A 294 -15.49 -19.40 8.63
C PHE A 294 -15.39 -19.66 10.13
N ASP A 295 -16.30 -20.46 10.68
CA ASP A 295 -16.42 -20.68 12.12
C ASP A 295 -15.21 -21.42 12.71
N ASP A 296 -14.51 -22.25 11.91
CA ASP A 296 -13.33 -23.02 12.32
C ASP A 296 -12.01 -22.24 12.20
N HIS A 297 -12.09 -20.95 11.81
CA HIS A 297 -10.90 -20.09 11.74
C HIS A 297 -10.29 -19.87 13.14
N PHE A 298 -8.93 -19.83 13.25
CA PHE A 298 -8.23 -19.63 14.53
C PHE A 298 -8.49 -18.26 15.19
N ASP A 299 -9.04 -17.31 14.41
CA ASP A 299 -9.42 -15.96 14.88
C ASP A 299 -10.76 -15.59 14.18
N PRO A 300 -11.89 -16.17 14.66
CA PRO A 300 -13.18 -15.99 14.01
C PRO A 300 -13.71 -14.58 14.21
N ILE A 301 -14.33 -14.01 13.17
CA ILE A 301 -14.96 -12.70 13.21
C ILE A 301 -16.31 -12.72 13.95
N ALA A 302 -16.76 -11.57 14.47
CA ALA A 302 -17.96 -11.49 15.31
C ALA A 302 -19.30 -11.57 14.53
N TYR A 303 -19.31 -11.29 13.24
CA TYR A 303 -20.52 -11.27 12.41
C TYR A 303 -20.57 -12.45 11.44
N GLU A 304 -21.79 -12.86 10.99
CA GLU A 304 -21.99 -14.07 10.20
C GLU A 304 -21.68 -13.90 8.71
N ALA A 305 -21.91 -12.69 8.15
CA ALA A 305 -21.70 -12.45 6.73
C ALA A 305 -21.33 -10.99 6.41
N ARG A 306 -20.64 -10.81 5.30
CA ARG A 306 -20.35 -9.51 4.71
C ARG A 306 -20.83 -9.43 3.27
N ASN A 307 -21.67 -8.41 3.00
CA ASN A 307 -22.16 -8.09 1.67
C ASN A 307 -21.42 -6.83 1.16
N SER A 308 -20.56 -7.00 0.17
CA SER A 308 -19.83 -5.91 -0.50
C SER A 308 -20.58 -5.50 -1.75
N ARG A 309 -21.38 -4.44 -1.66
CA ARG A 309 -22.28 -3.99 -2.73
C ARG A 309 -21.59 -2.99 -3.65
N ILE A 310 -21.84 -3.11 -4.95
CA ILE A 310 -21.34 -2.18 -5.96
C ILE A 310 -22.41 -1.15 -6.27
N ILE A 311 -22.20 0.08 -5.86
CA ILE A 311 -23.17 1.19 -6.02
C ILE A 311 -22.46 2.38 -6.65
N PRO A 312 -22.52 2.54 -7.99
CA PRO A 312 -21.83 3.63 -8.68
C PRO A 312 -22.29 5.04 -8.31
N SER A 313 -23.54 5.17 -7.84
CA SER A 313 -24.12 6.46 -7.46
C SER A 313 -23.75 6.83 -6.03
N VAL A 314 -22.86 7.81 -5.86
CA VAL A 314 -22.46 8.38 -4.57
C VAL A 314 -23.69 8.84 -3.75
N GLN A 315 -24.67 9.51 -4.39
CA GLN A 315 -25.87 9.96 -3.72
C GLN A 315 -26.72 8.80 -3.19
N THR A 316 -26.79 7.69 -3.94
CA THR A 316 -27.50 6.47 -3.51
C THR A 316 -26.77 5.84 -2.32
N MET A 317 -25.43 5.75 -2.35
CA MET A 317 -24.65 5.24 -1.22
C MET A 317 -24.89 6.05 0.05
N LEU A 318 -24.83 7.38 -0.02
CA LEU A 318 -25.09 8.26 1.14
C LEU A 318 -26.50 8.06 1.70
N THR A 319 -27.51 8.04 0.85
CA THR A 319 -28.89 7.80 1.28
C THR A 319 -29.08 6.44 1.95
N GLN A 320 -28.42 5.40 1.43
CA GLN A 320 -28.48 4.05 2.01
C GLN A 320 -27.70 3.93 3.32
N LEU A 321 -26.61 4.66 3.48
CA LEU A 321 -25.89 4.77 4.74
C LEU A 321 -26.76 5.49 5.82
N GLU A 322 -27.36 6.63 5.47
CA GLU A 322 -28.22 7.42 6.36
C GLU A 322 -29.46 6.65 6.86
N ASN A 323 -30.10 5.87 5.98
CA ASN A 323 -31.27 5.07 6.34
C ASN A 323 -30.91 3.69 6.93
N GLY A 324 -29.62 3.37 7.02
CA GLY A 324 -29.09 2.15 7.60
C GLY A 324 -29.26 0.89 6.76
N THR A 325 -29.47 1.02 5.45
CA THR A 325 -29.39 -0.09 4.51
C THR A 325 -27.93 -0.53 4.30
N LEU A 326 -27.00 0.42 4.36
CA LEU A 326 -25.56 0.20 4.42
C LEU A 326 -25.03 0.54 5.82
N ASP A 327 -23.94 -0.10 6.17
CA ASP A 327 -23.24 0.07 7.44
C ASP A 327 -21.95 0.87 7.28
N MET A 328 -21.28 0.77 6.10
CA MET A 328 -20.02 1.48 5.81
C MET A 328 -19.91 1.78 4.31
N LEU A 329 -19.34 2.92 3.96
CA LEU A 329 -18.88 3.20 2.60
C LEU A 329 -17.36 2.96 2.54
N ALA A 330 -16.96 1.79 2.07
CA ALA A 330 -15.55 1.36 2.11
C ALA A 330 -14.65 2.11 1.09
N ASN A 331 -15.26 2.71 0.07
CA ASN A 331 -14.59 3.62 -0.86
C ASN A 331 -15.55 4.75 -1.26
N TYR A 332 -15.29 5.96 -0.75
CA TYR A 332 -16.07 7.15 -1.05
C TYR A 332 -15.25 8.13 -1.88
N ARG A 333 -15.71 8.45 -3.09
CA ARG A 333 -15.06 9.37 -4.04
C ARG A 333 -15.88 10.61 -4.35
N GLY A 334 -16.97 10.81 -3.64
CA GLY A 334 -17.79 12.01 -3.76
C GLY A 334 -17.16 13.23 -3.10
N ASP A 335 -17.93 14.32 -3.08
CA ASP A 335 -17.58 15.54 -2.36
C ASP A 335 -17.50 15.27 -0.85
N LYS A 336 -16.33 15.48 -0.27
CA LYS A 336 -16.07 15.16 1.14
C LYS A 336 -16.68 16.18 2.09
N ASP A 337 -16.87 17.43 1.66
CA ASP A 337 -17.57 18.44 2.45
C ASP A 337 -19.05 18.07 2.58
N VAL A 338 -19.66 17.63 1.47
CA VAL A 338 -21.04 17.08 1.50
C VAL A 338 -21.13 15.85 2.39
N LEU A 339 -20.14 14.95 2.34
CA LEU A 339 -20.10 13.78 3.22
C LEU A 339 -20.03 14.20 4.69
N LYS A 340 -19.13 15.13 5.02
CA LYS A 340 -18.95 15.64 6.38
C LYS A 340 -20.23 16.24 6.92
N ASP A 341 -20.88 17.13 6.15
CA ASP A 341 -22.16 17.76 6.56
C ASP A 341 -23.25 16.71 6.85
N ARG A 342 -23.32 15.65 6.04
CA ARG A 342 -24.31 14.58 6.23
C ARG A 342 -24.01 13.69 7.44
N VAL A 343 -22.74 13.39 7.68
CA VAL A 343 -22.31 12.64 8.87
C VAL A 343 -22.58 13.47 10.13
N GLU A 344 -22.22 14.76 10.16
CA GLU A 344 -22.46 15.66 11.28
C GLU A 344 -23.97 15.92 11.56
N ALA A 345 -24.81 15.76 10.56
CA ALA A 345 -26.26 15.88 10.71
C ALA A 345 -26.98 14.61 11.21
N ASN A 346 -26.25 13.50 11.38
CA ASN A 346 -26.79 12.19 11.77
C ASN A 346 -25.97 11.56 12.89
N ASP A 347 -26.46 11.62 14.11
CA ASP A 347 -25.80 11.13 15.34
C ASP A 347 -25.39 9.64 15.27
N SER A 348 -26.05 8.85 14.41
CA SER A 348 -25.72 7.43 14.22
C SER A 348 -24.50 7.19 13.31
N LEU A 349 -24.00 8.24 12.65
CA LEU A 349 -22.90 8.15 11.72
C LEU A 349 -21.62 8.77 12.29
N THR A 350 -20.53 8.19 11.92
CA THR A 350 -19.20 8.78 12.14
C THR A 350 -18.33 8.55 10.91
N MET A 351 -17.17 9.19 10.84
CA MET A 351 -16.22 8.99 9.75
C MET A 351 -14.79 9.15 10.22
N ALA A 352 -13.88 8.37 9.62
CA ALA A 352 -12.44 8.54 9.70
C ALA A 352 -11.93 9.29 8.47
N SER A 353 -10.89 10.10 8.66
CA SER A 353 -10.14 10.74 7.58
C SER A 353 -8.65 10.50 7.79
N THR A 354 -8.10 9.55 7.07
CA THR A 354 -6.76 9.03 7.29
C THR A 354 -5.84 9.38 6.12
N THR A 355 -4.63 9.87 6.41
CA THR A 355 -3.60 10.11 5.40
C THR A 355 -3.21 8.79 4.71
N THR A 356 -3.15 8.78 3.38
CA THR A 356 -2.76 7.60 2.63
C THR A 356 -1.24 7.50 2.44
N VAL A 357 -0.74 6.30 2.11
CA VAL A 357 0.67 6.13 1.67
C VAL A 357 0.92 6.74 0.29
N GLY A 358 -0.15 7.07 -0.44
CA GLY A 358 -0.06 7.69 -1.75
C GLY A 358 0.22 9.19 -1.69
N PHE A 359 0.65 9.74 -2.82
CA PHE A 359 0.96 11.17 -2.94
C PHE A 359 0.54 11.72 -4.30
N LYS A 360 0.32 13.04 -4.36
CA LYS A 360 0.20 13.83 -5.57
C LYS A 360 1.52 14.52 -5.82
N GLN A 361 2.06 14.37 -7.02
CA GLN A 361 3.37 14.94 -7.38
C GLN A 361 3.40 15.43 -8.82
N ILE A 362 4.40 16.25 -9.11
CA ILE A 362 4.82 16.65 -10.45
C ILE A 362 6.20 16.02 -10.66
N SER A 363 6.29 15.08 -11.58
CA SER A 363 7.53 14.40 -11.94
C SER A 363 8.29 15.19 -12.99
N TYR A 364 9.61 15.26 -12.85
CA TYR A 364 10.52 15.85 -13.82
C TYR A 364 11.31 14.75 -14.52
N ASN A 365 11.66 14.96 -15.78
CA ASN A 365 12.67 14.15 -16.44
C ASN A 365 14.03 14.75 -16.16
N ASN A 366 14.78 14.17 -15.20
CA ASN A 366 16.05 14.70 -14.72
C ASN A 366 17.19 14.56 -15.74
N ASP A 367 17.05 13.75 -16.79
CA ASP A 367 17.97 13.69 -17.93
C ASP A 367 17.86 14.90 -18.87
N ARG A 368 16.80 15.69 -18.75
CA ARG A 368 16.50 16.75 -19.72
C ARG A 368 16.81 18.14 -19.17
N PRO A 369 17.48 19.01 -19.96
CA PRO A 369 17.60 20.40 -19.60
C PRO A 369 16.22 21.07 -19.49
N PRO A 370 16.01 21.95 -18.49
CA PRO A 370 16.93 22.34 -17.41
C PRO A 370 16.83 21.47 -16.16
N PHE A 371 16.04 20.38 -16.17
CA PHE A 371 15.75 19.55 -14.99
C PHE A 371 16.92 18.67 -14.54
N HIS A 372 17.98 18.54 -15.33
CA HIS A 372 19.23 17.90 -14.91
C HIS A 372 19.99 18.71 -13.85
N ILE A 373 19.62 19.99 -13.63
CA ILE A 373 20.25 20.87 -12.65
C ILE A 373 19.43 20.88 -11.36
N ASP A 374 20.01 20.44 -10.24
CA ASP A 374 19.34 20.35 -8.93
C ASP A 374 18.72 21.69 -8.51
N GLY A 375 19.48 22.79 -8.64
CA GLY A 375 18.99 24.12 -8.27
C GLY A 375 17.76 24.56 -9.08
N PHE A 376 17.63 24.12 -10.35
CA PHE A 376 16.41 24.35 -11.11
C PHE A 376 15.23 23.58 -10.52
N ARG A 377 15.44 22.31 -10.16
CA ARG A 377 14.40 21.50 -9.54
C ARG A 377 13.99 22.04 -8.18
N ARG A 378 14.95 22.47 -7.33
CA ARG A 378 14.64 23.15 -6.06
C ARG A 378 13.86 24.44 -6.27
N ALA A 379 14.22 25.24 -7.26
CA ALA A 379 13.46 26.43 -7.63
C ALA A 379 12.00 26.09 -8.00
N MET A 380 11.79 24.99 -8.75
CA MET A 380 10.45 24.51 -9.09
C MET A 380 9.64 24.12 -7.86
N ASN A 381 10.27 23.55 -6.83
CA ASN A 381 9.59 23.20 -5.58
C ASN A 381 9.01 24.41 -4.84
N HIS A 382 9.66 25.59 -4.95
CA HIS A 382 9.16 26.86 -4.39
C HIS A 382 8.04 27.52 -5.22
N ARG A 383 7.71 27.01 -6.39
CA ARG A 383 6.72 27.64 -7.29
C ARG A 383 5.28 27.20 -7.05
N PHE A 384 5.05 26.17 -6.25
CA PHE A 384 3.72 25.63 -6.00
C PHE A 384 3.21 26.08 -4.64
N ASP A 385 2.09 26.81 -4.66
CA ASP A 385 1.34 27.14 -3.46
C ASP A 385 0.57 25.90 -2.97
N LYS A 386 1.29 25.07 -2.20
CA LYS A 386 0.75 23.82 -1.67
C LYS A 386 -0.38 24.05 -0.66
N GLU A 387 -0.37 25.21 0.04
CA GLU A 387 -1.43 25.58 0.98
C GLU A 387 -2.74 25.85 0.23
N THR A 388 -2.72 26.66 -0.82
CA THR A 388 -3.87 26.87 -1.69
C THR A 388 -4.34 25.55 -2.32
N ILE A 389 -3.39 24.71 -2.78
CA ILE A 389 -3.77 23.39 -3.35
C ILE A 389 -4.52 22.55 -2.32
N VAL A 390 -4.00 22.39 -1.11
CA VAL A 390 -4.62 21.54 -0.10
C VAL A 390 -5.91 22.16 0.45
N ASN A 391 -5.88 23.43 0.82
CA ASN A 391 -6.99 24.05 1.54
C ASN A 391 -8.14 24.47 0.61
N ASP A 392 -7.85 25.07 -0.56
CA ASP A 392 -8.87 25.63 -1.43
C ASP A 392 -9.31 24.66 -2.53
N ILE A 393 -8.36 23.91 -3.14
CA ILE A 393 -8.70 22.98 -4.22
C ILE A 393 -9.19 21.64 -3.67
N TYR A 394 -8.57 21.15 -2.59
CA TYR A 394 -8.92 19.88 -1.95
C TYR A 394 -9.72 20.06 -0.65
N SER A 395 -10.20 21.27 -0.33
CA SER A 395 -11.02 21.60 0.86
C SER A 395 -10.41 21.09 2.18
N GLY A 396 -9.07 21.06 2.30
CA GLY A 396 -8.38 20.52 3.46
C GLY A 396 -8.31 18.98 3.54
N TRP A 397 -8.80 18.25 2.53
CA TRP A 397 -8.79 16.79 2.52
C TRP A 397 -7.46 16.19 2.04
N GLY A 398 -6.40 16.66 2.66
CA GLY A 398 -5.03 16.20 2.43
C GLY A 398 -4.05 16.87 3.36
N SER A 399 -2.85 16.31 3.45
CA SER A 399 -1.72 16.90 4.18
C SER A 399 -0.68 17.41 3.19
N ILE A 400 -0.10 18.59 3.45
CA ILE A 400 0.98 19.11 2.61
C ILE A 400 2.18 18.16 2.69
N ALA A 401 2.68 17.74 1.54
CA ALA A 401 3.81 16.84 1.46
C ALA A 401 5.15 17.59 1.44
N PRO A 402 6.12 17.21 2.28
CA PRO A 402 7.53 17.48 1.98
C PRO A 402 7.95 16.66 0.76
N ASN A 403 9.14 16.96 0.22
CA ASN A 403 9.64 16.28 -0.96
C ASN A 403 10.25 14.93 -0.59
N THR A 404 9.40 13.90 -0.39
CA THR A 404 9.84 12.56 -0.04
C THR A 404 8.90 11.48 -0.57
N LEU A 405 9.47 10.30 -0.87
CA LEU A 405 8.74 9.10 -1.29
C LEU A 405 8.03 8.38 -0.13
N VAL A 406 8.32 8.76 1.12
CA VAL A 406 7.73 8.17 2.32
C VAL A 406 6.64 9.09 2.86
N SER A 407 5.39 8.60 2.83
CA SER A 407 4.25 9.35 3.34
C SER A 407 4.29 9.53 4.86
N SER A 408 3.78 10.65 5.35
CA SER A 408 3.55 10.89 6.80
C SER A 408 2.56 9.90 7.44
N ALA A 409 1.86 9.09 6.65
CA ALA A 409 1.08 7.95 7.13
C ALA A 409 1.97 6.87 7.75
N LEU A 410 3.20 6.72 7.30
CA LEU A 410 4.20 5.77 7.83
C LEU A 410 5.04 6.43 8.92
N LYS A 411 4.45 6.72 10.07
CA LYS A 411 5.01 7.58 11.14
C LYS A 411 6.43 7.19 11.59
N ASN A 412 6.71 5.90 11.73
CA ASN A 412 8.02 5.43 12.19
C ASN A 412 9.12 5.70 11.15
N TRP A 413 8.73 5.70 9.87
CA TRP A 413 9.63 5.84 8.73
C TRP A 413 9.77 7.26 8.22
N HIS A 414 8.72 8.08 8.40
CA HIS A 414 8.71 9.44 7.87
C HIS A 414 9.73 10.33 8.59
N ASN A 415 10.42 11.16 7.81
CA ASN A 415 11.32 12.17 8.37
C ASN A 415 10.53 13.47 8.62
N ASP A 416 10.10 13.68 9.87
CA ASP A 416 9.35 14.87 10.27
C ASP A 416 10.22 16.13 10.36
N GLU A 417 11.57 16.00 10.26
CA GLU A 417 12.52 17.12 10.31
C GLU A 417 12.73 17.78 8.94
N LEU A 418 12.16 17.20 7.85
CA LEU A 418 12.28 17.79 6.52
C LEU A 418 11.62 19.18 6.47
N GLU A 419 12.40 20.19 6.14
CA GLU A 419 11.89 21.52 5.90
C GLU A 419 11.00 21.54 4.65
N ARG A 420 9.87 22.26 4.71
CA ARG A 420 8.98 22.39 3.56
C ARG A 420 9.53 23.44 2.59
N TYR A 421 9.46 23.14 1.31
CA TYR A 421 9.61 24.16 0.29
C TYR A 421 8.39 25.09 0.33
N GLU A 422 8.53 26.25 0.97
CA GLU A 422 7.47 27.26 1.01
C GLU A 422 7.25 27.88 -0.37
N PHE A 423 6.02 28.25 -0.67
CA PHE A 423 5.71 29.01 -1.86
C PHE A 423 6.36 30.39 -1.81
N SER A 424 7.38 30.60 -2.64
CA SER A 424 8.13 31.85 -2.70
C SER A 424 8.81 32.03 -4.05
N LEU A 425 8.33 32.96 -4.83
CA LEU A 425 8.99 33.32 -6.11
C LEU A 425 10.41 33.89 -5.88
N GLN A 426 10.65 34.56 -4.73
CA GLN A 426 11.96 35.04 -4.38
C GLN A 426 12.93 33.90 -4.04
N ALA A 427 12.45 32.86 -3.27
CA ALA A 427 13.26 31.69 -2.98
C ALA A 427 13.58 30.92 -4.27
N ALA A 428 12.58 30.74 -5.15
CA ALA A 428 12.78 30.14 -6.46
C ALA A 428 13.84 30.86 -7.28
N ALA A 429 13.78 32.20 -7.35
CA ALA A 429 14.78 33.03 -8.04
C ALA A 429 16.16 32.85 -7.42
N ASN A 430 16.25 32.81 -6.08
CA ASN A 430 17.52 32.62 -5.38
C ASN A 430 18.17 31.28 -5.71
N GLU A 431 17.38 30.19 -5.76
CA GLU A 431 17.86 28.85 -6.17
C GLU A 431 18.38 28.86 -7.61
N LEU A 432 17.67 29.53 -8.55
CA LEU A 432 18.14 29.67 -9.93
C LEU A 432 19.49 30.45 -9.99
N VAL A 433 19.61 31.55 -9.27
CA VAL A 433 20.85 32.34 -9.23
C VAL A 433 21.99 31.51 -8.64
N LYS A 434 21.77 30.81 -7.52
CA LYS A 434 22.78 29.90 -6.91
C LYS A 434 23.23 28.82 -7.90
N ALA A 435 22.31 28.33 -8.72
CA ALA A 435 22.58 27.33 -9.74
C ALA A 435 23.22 27.91 -11.03
N GLY A 436 23.55 29.19 -11.05
CA GLY A 436 24.25 29.87 -12.16
C GLY A 436 23.33 30.27 -13.32
N PHE A 437 22.00 30.25 -13.14
CA PHE A 437 21.09 30.82 -14.14
C PHE A 437 21.20 32.34 -14.17
N VAL A 438 21.19 32.91 -15.36
CA VAL A 438 21.28 34.33 -15.61
C VAL A 438 20.03 34.87 -16.25
N TRP A 439 19.43 35.88 -15.66
CA TRP A 439 18.33 36.61 -16.25
C TRP A 439 18.89 37.73 -17.14
N GLU A 440 18.62 37.70 -18.44
CA GLU A 440 19.05 38.73 -19.36
C GLU A 440 17.92 39.78 -19.54
N GLU A 441 18.18 41.02 -19.04
CA GLU A 441 17.17 42.09 -19.09
C GLU A 441 16.84 42.55 -20.52
N SER A 442 17.78 42.38 -21.44
CA SER A 442 17.65 42.85 -22.81
C SER A 442 16.59 42.15 -23.62
N ASP A 443 16.31 40.87 -23.33
CA ASP A 443 15.32 40.07 -24.01
C ASP A 443 14.28 39.41 -23.07
N GLY A 444 14.47 39.61 -21.75
CA GLY A 444 13.58 39.04 -20.74
C GLY A 444 13.66 37.53 -20.61
N MET A 445 14.77 36.91 -21.01
CA MET A 445 14.95 35.46 -20.99
C MET A 445 15.83 35.00 -19.83
N LEU A 446 15.54 33.81 -19.34
CA LEU A 446 16.37 33.11 -18.35
C LEU A 446 17.29 32.14 -19.09
N TYR A 447 18.60 32.36 -18.96
CA TYR A 447 19.63 31.53 -19.56
C TYR A 447 20.18 30.52 -18.57
N MET A 448 20.38 29.28 -19.03
CA MET A 448 21.06 28.22 -18.27
C MET A 448 22.56 28.57 -18.10
N PRO A 449 23.23 28.00 -17.07
CA PRO A 449 24.69 28.09 -16.95
C PRO A 449 25.39 27.64 -18.24
N ALA A 450 26.49 28.35 -18.60
CA ALA A 450 27.23 28.10 -19.85
C ALA A 450 27.91 26.72 -19.88
N ASP A 451 28.30 26.19 -18.71
CA ASP A 451 28.87 24.85 -18.54
C ASP A 451 27.84 23.93 -17.87
N ASN A 452 27.19 23.09 -18.68
CA ASN A 452 26.17 22.15 -18.21
C ASN A 452 26.71 20.99 -17.34
N THR A 453 27.98 20.99 -16.98
CA THR A 453 28.66 19.79 -16.46
C THR A 453 29.03 19.83 -14.99
N GLU A 454 28.89 20.95 -14.26
CA GLU A 454 29.44 21.03 -12.89
C GLU A 454 28.62 21.87 -11.88
N VAL A 455 27.33 22.05 -12.06
CA VAL A 455 26.51 22.70 -11.03
C VAL A 455 25.64 21.66 -10.32
N GLY A 456 26.27 20.75 -9.60
CA GLY A 456 25.58 19.73 -8.86
C GLY A 456 26.48 18.74 -8.13
N ASN A 457 27.57 19.19 -7.51
CA ASN A 457 28.32 18.42 -6.51
C ASN A 457 28.35 19.17 -5.18
#